data_8fb203347391c37ad94736114be27078
#
_entry.id   8fb203347391c37ad94736114be27078
#
_cell.length_a   1.000
_cell.length_b   1.000
_cell.length_c   1.000
_cell.angle_alpha   90.00
_cell.angle_beta   90.00
_cell.angle_gamma   90.00
#
_symmetry.space_group_name_H-M   'P 1'
#
loop_
_entity.id
_entity.type
_entity.pdbx_description
1 polymer ?
#
loop_
_entity_poly.entity_id
_entity_poly.type
_entity_poly.pdbx_seq_one_letter_code
_entity_poly.pdbx_strand_id
1 'polypeptide(L)'
;MAKQLRAELTEPNATFVGQDPLDIRRNIDNPGAVRQPNIVLVTIESLSAKYLGSNGDGRNLTPNLDQLRKESLYFNNFYATGTRTDRGLEAITLAIPPTPGRSIVKRIGRESGFASLGQQLNGVGYDSVFVYGGRGYFDNMNAFFSGTGYRVVDQSSVNEADIHFKNAWGMADEDLYRETLKLADANYAQQKPFLLQLMTTSNHRPYTYPEGRSDIKSGNGRDGA
;
A
#
# COMPACT_ATOMS: atom_id res chain seq x y z
N MET A 1 -23.80 -11.79 -19.10
CA MET A 1 -22.82 -11.24 -18.12
C MET A 1 -21.96 -12.33 -17.49
N ALA A 2 -22.47 -13.29 -16.68
CA ALA A 2 -21.64 -14.30 -16.01
C ALA A 2 -20.83 -15.20 -16.96
N LYS A 3 -21.44 -15.70 -18.05
CA LYS A 3 -20.71 -16.48 -19.09
C LYS A 3 -19.61 -15.66 -19.77
N GLN A 4 -19.84 -14.38 -20.01
CA GLN A 4 -18.86 -13.47 -20.59
C GLN A 4 -17.70 -13.26 -19.63
N LEU A 5 -17.98 -13.03 -18.33
CA LEU A 5 -16.96 -12.86 -17.30
C LEU A 5 -16.06 -14.11 -17.19
N ARG A 6 -16.65 -15.32 -17.19
CA ARG A 6 -15.85 -16.55 -17.18
C ARG A 6 -14.97 -16.68 -18.42
N ALA A 7 -15.48 -16.30 -19.58
CA ALA A 7 -14.68 -16.33 -20.82
C ALA A 7 -13.48 -15.36 -20.75
N GLU A 8 -13.69 -14.17 -20.21
CA GLU A 8 -12.61 -13.18 -19.98
C GLU A 8 -11.58 -13.63 -18.94
N LEU A 9 -11.99 -14.48 -17.98
CA LEU A 9 -11.13 -15.02 -16.93
C LEU A 9 -10.48 -16.37 -17.29
N THR A 10 -10.69 -16.87 -18.51
CA THR A 10 -10.09 -18.13 -18.95
C THR A 10 -8.61 -17.91 -19.29
N GLU A 11 -7.76 -18.70 -18.63
CA GLU A 11 -6.31 -18.73 -18.81
C GLU A 11 -5.85 -20.15 -19.10
N PRO A 12 -4.75 -20.35 -19.85
CA PRO A 12 -4.27 -21.69 -20.21
C PRO A 12 -3.91 -22.57 -19.01
N ASN A 13 -3.47 -21.96 -17.91
CA ASN A 13 -3.05 -22.62 -16.68
C ASN A 13 -4.09 -22.52 -15.55
N ALA A 14 -5.35 -22.20 -15.89
CA ALA A 14 -6.40 -22.02 -14.88
C ALA A 14 -7.64 -22.86 -15.24
N THR A 15 -8.19 -23.54 -14.23
CA THR A 15 -9.44 -24.31 -14.36
C THR A 15 -10.47 -23.82 -13.34
N PHE A 16 -11.71 -23.62 -13.78
CA PHE A 16 -12.78 -23.25 -12.86
C PHE A 16 -13.12 -24.38 -11.89
N VAL A 17 -13.33 -24.02 -10.63
CA VAL A 17 -13.60 -25.00 -9.56
C VAL A 17 -14.92 -25.74 -9.77
N GLY A 18 -15.93 -25.06 -10.36
CA GLY A 18 -17.27 -25.65 -10.56
C GLY A 18 -17.93 -25.20 -11.87
N GLN A 19 -19.12 -25.77 -12.12
CA GLN A 19 -19.91 -25.48 -13.32
C GLN A 19 -20.83 -24.26 -13.16
N ASP A 20 -21.02 -23.75 -11.93
CA ASP A 20 -21.85 -22.56 -11.69
C ASP A 20 -21.26 -21.37 -12.44
N PRO A 21 -22.00 -20.74 -13.37
CA PRO A 21 -21.50 -19.58 -14.12
C PRO A 21 -21.23 -18.34 -13.26
N LEU A 22 -21.74 -18.30 -12.03
CA LEU A 22 -21.47 -17.21 -11.08
C LEU A 22 -20.23 -17.50 -10.21
N ASP A 23 -19.75 -18.74 -10.17
CA ASP A 23 -18.52 -19.08 -9.45
C ASP A 23 -17.30 -18.85 -10.34
N ILE A 24 -16.55 -17.80 -10.05
CA ILE A 24 -15.34 -17.40 -10.76
C ILE A 24 -14.06 -17.93 -10.13
N ARG A 25 -14.14 -18.75 -9.07
CA ARG A 25 -12.98 -19.38 -8.45
C ARG A 25 -12.29 -20.31 -9.43
N ARG A 26 -10.97 -20.26 -9.45
CA ARG A 26 -10.13 -21.05 -10.35
C ARG A 26 -9.00 -21.70 -9.57
N ASN A 27 -8.66 -22.91 -9.96
CA ASN A 27 -7.39 -23.52 -9.61
C ASN A 27 -6.37 -23.07 -10.64
N ILE A 28 -5.27 -22.52 -10.18
CA ILE A 28 -4.17 -22.04 -11.03
C ILE A 28 -3.04 -23.08 -10.93
N ASP A 29 -2.62 -23.60 -12.06
CA ASP A 29 -1.44 -24.45 -12.14
C ASP A 29 -0.21 -23.57 -12.36
N ASN A 30 0.62 -23.45 -11.35
CA ASN A 30 1.88 -22.75 -11.38
C ASN A 30 3.02 -23.77 -11.23
N PRO A 31 3.57 -24.28 -12.33
CA PRO A 31 4.67 -25.23 -12.27
C PRO A 31 5.93 -24.57 -11.69
N GLY A 32 6.56 -25.23 -10.75
CA GLY A 32 7.81 -24.79 -10.15
C GLY A 32 7.78 -24.79 -8.61
N ALA A 33 8.93 -24.47 -8.03
CA ALA A 33 9.06 -24.41 -6.58
C ALA A 33 8.28 -23.19 -6.02
N VAL A 34 7.55 -23.39 -4.93
CA VAL A 34 6.90 -22.32 -4.20
C VAL A 34 7.97 -21.35 -3.68
N ARG A 35 7.84 -20.08 -4.00
CA ARG A 35 8.72 -19.02 -3.51
C ARG A 35 7.94 -18.16 -2.53
N GLN A 36 8.57 -17.80 -1.44
CA GLN A 36 8.02 -16.90 -0.42
C GLN A 36 8.93 -15.67 -0.27
N PRO A 37 8.95 -14.76 -1.26
CA PRO A 37 9.74 -13.54 -1.17
C PRO A 37 9.20 -12.64 -0.06
N ASN A 38 10.08 -11.91 0.60
CA ASN A 38 9.68 -10.81 1.46
C ASN A 38 9.08 -9.67 0.60
N ILE A 39 8.00 -9.07 1.07
CA ILE A 39 7.24 -8.07 0.31
C ILE A 39 7.22 -6.77 1.11
N VAL A 40 7.67 -5.69 0.48
CA VAL A 40 7.51 -4.32 0.98
C VAL A 40 6.66 -3.56 -0.02
N LEU A 41 5.44 -3.20 0.38
CA LEU A 41 4.48 -2.48 -0.43
C LEU A 41 4.37 -1.04 0.06
N VAL A 42 4.93 -0.10 -0.69
CA VAL A 42 4.97 1.31 -0.32
C VAL A 42 3.85 2.07 -1.01
N THR A 43 2.92 2.60 -0.24
CA THR A 43 1.89 3.53 -0.71
C THR A 43 2.33 4.95 -0.38
N ILE A 44 2.65 5.74 -1.41
CA ILE A 44 3.13 7.11 -1.24
C ILE A 44 1.96 8.07 -1.36
N GLU A 45 1.75 8.87 -0.29
CA GLU A 45 0.69 9.88 -0.24
C GLU A 45 0.81 10.88 -1.40
N SER A 46 -0.30 11.15 -2.08
CA SER A 46 -0.44 12.21 -3.10
C SER A 46 0.56 12.17 -4.26
N LEU A 47 1.36 11.11 -4.43
CA LEU A 47 2.29 10.99 -5.55
C LEU A 47 1.51 10.78 -6.86
N SER A 48 1.64 11.71 -7.78
CA SER A 48 1.06 11.63 -9.12
C SER A 48 2.15 11.39 -10.16
N ALA A 49 1.86 10.57 -11.15
CA ALA A 49 2.75 10.32 -12.29
C ALA A 49 3.19 11.59 -13.03
N LYS A 50 2.42 12.69 -12.93
CA LYS A 50 2.80 13.98 -13.52
C LYS A 50 4.08 14.58 -12.93
N TYR A 51 4.49 14.16 -11.72
CA TYR A 51 5.71 14.64 -11.06
C TYR A 51 6.95 13.80 -11.38
N LEU A 52 6.77 12.68 -12.08
CA LEU A 52 7.88 11.84 -12.49
C LEU A 52 8.61 12.45 -13.70
N GLY A 53 9.92 12.59 -13.61
CA GLY A 53 10.74 13.06 -14.72
C GLY A 53 10.61 12.18 -15.95
N SER A 54 10.44 10.88 -15.75
CA SER A 54 10.16 9.89 -16.79
C SER A 54 8.83 10.08 -17.53
N ASN A 55 7.91 10.87 -16.97
CA ASN A 55 6.63 11.23 -17.60
C ASN A 55 6.62 12.68 -18.12
N GLY A 56 7.80 13.31 -18.25
CA GLY A 56 7.96 14.63 -18.86
C GLY A 56 8.06 15.80 -17.88
N ASP A 57 8.11 15.55 -16.56
CA ASP A 57 8.41 16.62 -15.61
C ASP A 57 9.90 17.01 -15.68
N GLY A 58 10.18 18.21 -16.15
CA GLY A 58 11.57 18.70 -16.31
C GLY A 58 12.22 19.22 -15.02
N ARG A 59 11.51 19.21 -13.89
CA ARG A 59 11.97 19.78 -12.61
C ARG A 59 12.88 18.86 -11.80
N ASN A 60 13.03 17.60 -12.22
CA ASN A 60 13.82 16.58 -11.52
C ASN A 60 13.40 16.36 -10.06
N LEU A 61 12.09 16.28 -9.82
CA LEU A 61 11.52 16.13 -8.47
C LEU A 61 11.69 14.71 -7.91
N THR A 62 11.82 13.70 -8.76
CA THR A 62 11.81 12.28 -8.38
C THR A 62 13.00 11.50 -8.95
N PRO A 63 14.26 11.99 -8.81
CA PRO A 63 15.41 11.38 -9.48
C PRO A 63 15.64 9.92 -9.09
N ASN A 64 15.40 9.57 -7.83
CA ASN A 64 15.56 8.20 -7.33
C ASN A 64 14.47 7.26 -7.86
N LEU A 65 13.23 7.71 -7.96
CA LEU A 65 12.15 6.91 -8.54
C LEU A 65 12.37 6.74 -10.06
N ASP A 66 12.83 7.76 -10.74
CA ASP A 66 13.17 7.70 -12.16
C ASP A 66 14.34 6.73 -12.43
N GLN A 67 15.30 6.65 -11.51
CA GLN A 67 16.38 5.65 -11.59
C GLN A 67 15.84 4.24 -11.31
N LEU A 68 15.07 4.06 -10.24
CA LEU A 68 14.48 2.77 -9.87
C LEU A 68 13.60 2.20 -11.00
N ARG A 69 12.87 3.06 -11.70
CA ARG A 69 12.06 2.67 -12.86
C ARG A 69 12.87 1.95 -13.94
N LYS A 70 14.12 2.36 -14.17
CA LYS A 70 14.98 1.75 -15.20
C LYS A 70 15.43 0.33 -14.85
N GLU A 71 15.38 -0.02 -13.58
CA GLU A 71 15.85 -1.28 -13.01
C GLU A 71 14.71 -2.20 -12.54
N SER A 72 13.46 -1.82 -12.79
CA SER A 72 12.28 -2.52 -12.27
C SER A 72 11.20 -2.74 -13.33
N LEU A 73 10.22 -3.59 -13.00
CA LEU A 73 8.98 -3.68 -13.76
C LEU A 73 8.15 -2.43 -13.49
N TYR A 74 7.97 -1.61 -14.51
CA TYR A 74 7.20 -0.37 -14.42
C TYR A 74 5.90 -0.45 -15.20
N PHE A 75 4.79 -0.15 -14.51
CA PHE A 75 3.46 -0.05 -15.14
C PHE A 75 3.22 1.39 -15.60
N ASN A 76 3.29 1.65 -16.88
CA ASN A 76 3.14 2.99 -17.45
C ASN A 76 1.66 3.44 -17.59
N ASN A 77 0.72 2.54 -17.36
CA ASN A 77 -0.72 2.77 -17.45
C ASN A 77 -1.42 2.33 -16.16
N PHE A 78 -0.96 2.87 -15.03
CA PHE A 78 -1.48 2.55 -13.69
C PHE A 78 -2.23 3.74 -13.11
N TYR A 79 -3.49 3.51 -12.73
CA TYR A 79 -4.38 4.57 -12.24
C TYR A 79 -4.82 4.31 -10.81
N ALA A 80 -4.87 5.38 -10.02
CA ALA A 80 -5.53 5.33 -8.72
C ALA A 80 -7.04 5.16 -8.90
N THR A 81 -7.65 4.35 -8.06
CA THR A 81 -9.09 4.06 -8.09
C THR A 81 -9.96 5.15 -7.48
N GLY A 82 -9.36 6.19 -6.91
CA GLY A 82 -10.03 7.32 -6.31
C GLY A 82 -9.06 8.41 -5.89
N THR A 83 -9.61 9.53 -5.40
CA THR A 83 -8.85 10.74 -5.04
C THR A 83 -8.56 10.85 -3.54
N ARG A 84 -8.82 9.81 -2.77
CA ARG A 84 -8.63 9.75 -1.32
C ARG A 84 -7.80 8.54 -0.94
N THR A 85 -6.97 8.69 0.09
CA THR A 85 -6.12 7.64 0.65
C THR A 85 -6.90 6.38 1.00
N ASP A 86 -8.03 6.53 1.66
CA ASP A 86 -8.90 5.42 2.05
C ASP A 86 -9.45 4.61 0.86
N ARG A 87 -9.63 5.25 -0.31
CA ARG A 87 -10.02 4.58 -1.55
C ARG A 87 -8.87 3.78 -2.17
N GLY A 88 -7.68 4.36 -2.18
CA GLY A 88 -6.47 3.65 -2.63
C GLY A 88 -6.16 2.44 -1.75
N LEU A 89 -6.24 2.62 -0.44
CA LEU A 89 -5.98 1.54 0.52
C LEU A 89 -6.99 0.39 0.39
N GLU A 90 -8.31 0.67 0.28
CA GLU A 90 -9.29 -0.42 0.08
C GLU A 90 -9.02 -1.20 -1.21
N ALA A 91 -8.70 -0.50 -2.29
CA ALA A 91 -8.44 -1.15 -3.58
C ALA A 91 -7.19 -2.04 -3.57
N ILE A 92 -6.08 -1.54 -2.99
CA ILE A 92 -4.83 -2.29 -2.91
C ILE A 92 -4.97 -3.48 -1.96
N THR A 93 -5.61 -3.27 -0.81
CA THR A 93 -5.70 -4.30 0.25
C THR A 93 -6.71 -5.39 -0.08
N LEU A 94 -7.85 -5.03 -0.68
CA LEU A 94 -8.97 -5.94 -0.92
C LEU A 94 -9.13 -6.36 -2.39
N ALA A 95 -8.39 -5.75 -3.32
CA ALA A 95 -8.58 -5.91 -4.77
C ALA A 95 -10.04 -5.65 -5.23
N ILE A 96 -10.72 -4.69 -4.58
CA ILE A 96 -12.11 -4.33 -4.86
C ILE A 96 -12.13 -2.97 -5.57
N PRO A 97 -12.81 -2.84 -6.71
CA PRO A 97 -13.02 -1.55 -7.34
C PRO A 97 -13.84 -0.62 -6.42
N PRO A 98 -13.70 0.71 -6.57
CA PRO A 98 -14.40 1.66 -5.72
C PRO A 98 -15.92 1.42 -5.76
N THR A 99 -16.51 1.30 -4.57
CA THR A 99 -17.96 1.17 -4.41
C THR A 99 -18.60 2.54 -4.17
N PRO A 100 -19.89 2.75 -4.54
CA PRO A 100 -20.60 3.97 -4.17
C PRO A 100 -20.63 4.22 -2.66
N GLY A 101 -20.66 5.49 -2.26
CA GLY A 101 -20.72 5.89 -0.86
C GLY A 101 -19.35 5.92 -0.17
N ARG A 102 -19.28 5.63 1.12
CA ARG A 102 -18.02 5.61 1.88
C ARG A 102 -17.17 4.40 1.52
N SER A 103 -15.84 4.58 1.54
CA SER A 103 -14.90 3.45 1.42
C SER A 103 -15.16 2.42 2.53
N ILE A 104 -14.79 1.17 2.26
CA ILE A 104 -14.89 0.08 3.25
C ILE A 104 -14.06 0.42 4.49
N VAL A 105 -12.88 1.02 4.33
CA VAL A 105 -12.03 1.48 5.43
C VAL A 105 -12.82 2.31 6.46
N LYS A 106 -13.71 3.19 5.99
CA LYS A 106 -14.51 4.12 6.83
C LYS A 106 -15.88 3.59 7.26
N ARG A 107 -16.16 2.32 7.02
CA ARG A 107 -17.45 1.71 7.40
C ARG A 107 -17.37 1.05 8.78
N ILE A 108 -17.33 1.85 9.82
CA ILE A 108 -17.19 1.38 11.22
C ILE A 108 -18.15 0.22 11.51
N GLY A 109 -17.60 -0.89 11.99
CA GLY A 109 -18.31 -2.14 12.28
C GLY A 109 -18.67 -2.99 11.05
N ARG A 110 -18.21 -2.60 9.84
CA ARG A 110 -18.38 -3.34 8.57
C ARG A 110 -17.12 -3.38 7.73
N GLU A 111 -15.97 -3.12 8.34
CA GLU A 111 -14.65 -3.07 7.73
C GLU A 111 -13.92 -4.41 7.75
N SER A 112 -14.49 -5.43 8.35
CA SER A 112 -13.91 -6.77 8.48
C SER A 112 -14.66 -7.83 7.67
N GLY A 113 -14.12 -9.05 7.63
CA GLY A 113 -14.73 -10.18 6.91
C GLY A 113 -14.48 -10.21 5.40
N PHE A 114 -13.57 -9.37 4.92
CA PHE A 114 -13.13 -9.37 3.52
C PHE A 114 -11.87 -10.21 3.33
N ALA A 115 -11.78 -10.91 2.21
CA ALA A 115 -10.52 -11.45 1.76
C ALA A 115 -9.56 -10.29 1.44
N SER A 116 -8.40 -10.29 2.05
CA SER A 116 -7.38 -9.25 1.86
C SER A 116 -6.05 -9.86 1.45
N LEU A 117 -5.16 -9.04 0.91
CA LEU A 117 -3.79 -9.45 0.60
C LEU A 117 -3.09 -9.99 1.86
N GLY A 118 -3.20 -9.28 2.99
CA GLY A 118 -2.58 -9.70 4.25
C GLY A 118 -3.12 -11.03 4.77
N GLN A 119 -4.45 -11.21 4.75
CA GLN A 119 -5.07 -12.46 5.19
C GLN A 119 -4.64 -13.65 4.31
N GLN A 120 -4.56 -13.48 2.99
CA GLN A 120 -4.11 -14.53 2.08
C GLN A 120 -2.65 -14.92 2.35
N LEU A 121 -1.78 -13.95 2.54
CA LEU A 121 -0.37 -14.21 2.82
C LEU A 121 -0.16 -14.82 4.22
N ASN A 122 -0.91 -14.37 5.23
CA ASN A 122 -0.88 -15.01 6.56
C ASN A 122 -1.25 -16.50 6.48
N GLY A 123 -2.20 -16.87 5.60
CA GLY A 123 -2.58 -18.26 5.36
C GLY A 123 -1.45 -19.15 4.87
N VAL A 124 -0.37 -18.57 4.36
CA VAL A 124 0.84 -19.28 3.89
C VAL A 124 2.09 -18.91 4.69
N GLY A 125 1.91 -18.38 5.91
CA GLY A 125 2.97 -18.21 6.91
C GLY A 125 3.64 -16.84 6.98
N TYR A 126 3.16 -15.85 6.24
CA TYR A 126 3.70 -14.48 6.33
C TYR A 126 3.31 -13.77 7.64
N ASP A 127 4.13 -12.80 8.06
CA ASP A 127 3.74 -11.74 8.99
C ASP A 127 3.30 -10.51 8.19
N SER A 128 1.99 -10.27 8.12
CA SER A 128 1.46 -9.12 7.40
C SER A 128 1.28 -7.94 8.35
N VAL A 129 1.99 -6.85 8.08
CA VAL A 129 2.00 -5.65 8.91
C VAL A 129 1.62 -4.43 8.07
N PHE A 130 0.67 -3.66 8.58
CA PHE A 130 0.40 -2.32 8.07
C PHE A 130 1.18 -1.32 8.89
N VAL A 131 2.08 -0.57 8.24
CA VAL A 131 2.96 0.42 8.88
C VAL A 131 2.52 1.81 8.43
N TYR A 132 2.07 2.63 9.38
CA TYR A 132 1.49 3.93 9.06
C TYR A 132 2.24 5.08 9.75
N GLY A 133 2.65 6.07 8.96
CA GLY A 133 3.31 7.26 9.49
C GLY A 133 2.42 8.11 10.40
N GLY A 134 1.11 8.07 10.21
CA GLY A 134 0.12 8.76 11.02
C GLY A 134 -0.41 7.93 12.18
N ARG A 135 -1.51 8.43 12.77
CA ARG A 135 -2.24 7.72 13.84
C ARG A 135 -3.41 6.96 13.23
N GLY A 136 -3.40 5.66 13.35
CA GLY A 136 -4.33 4.76 12.66
C GLY A 136 -5.79 4.81 13.10
N TYR A 137 -6.13 5.55 14.18
CA TYR A 137 -7.52 5.87 14.47
C TYR A 137 -8.13 6.82 13.43
N PHE A 138 -7.28 7.62 12.77
CA PHE A 138 -7.71 8.47 11.67
C PHE A 138 -8.25 7.60 10.54
N ASP A 139 -9.38 8.00 9.98
CA ASP A 139 -10.06 7.28 8.91
C ASP A 139 -10.37 5.79 9.22
N ASN A 140 -10.35 5.38 10.50
CA ASN A 140 -10.63 4.00 10.93
C ASN A 140 -9.61 2.96 10.42
N MET A 141 -8.38 3.38 10.10
CA MET A 141 -7.38 2.49 9.49
C MET A 141 -7.00 1.33 10.41
N ASN A 142 -6.87 1.56 11.73
CA ASN A 142 -6.51 0.50 12.68
C ASN A 142 -7.55 -0.63 12.68
N ALA A 143 -8.84 -0.31 12.75
CA ALA A 143 -9.90 -1.31 12.76
C ALA A 143 -9.97 -2.05 11.40
N PHE A 144 -9.84 -1.33 10.30
CA PHE A 144 -9.86 -1.92 8.97
C PHE A 144 -8.70 -2.90 8.77
N PHE A 145 -7.46 -2.49 9.02
CA PHE A 145 -6.31 -3.36 8.80
C PHE A 145 -6.27 -4.53 9.78
N SER A 146 -6.58 -4.29 11.07
CA SER A 146 -6.70 -5.39 12.03
C SER A 146 -7.81 -6.38 11.66
N GLY A 147 -8.97 -5.87 11.22
CA GLY A 147 -10.11 -6.68 10.78
C GLY A 147 -9.90 -7.42 9.45
N THR A 148 -8.84 -7.06 8.71
CA THR A 148 -8.47 -7.68 7.42
C THR A 148 -7.15 -8.46 7.49
N GLY A 149 -6.72 -8.82 8.71
CA GLY A 149 -5.62 -9.78 8.93
C GLY A 149 -4.23 -9.16 9.03
N TYR A 150 -4.11 -7.85 9.19
CA TYR A 150 -2.81 -7.21 9.43
C TYR A 150 -2.59 -6.93 10.92
N ARG A 151 -1.35 -7.06 11.35
CA ARG A 151 -0.87 -6.38 12.54
C ARG A 151 -0.62 -4.91 12.20
N VAL A 152 -1.06 -4.00 13.06
CA VAL A 152 -0.91 -2.56 12.80
C VAL A 152 0.22 -1.99 13.65
N VAL A 153 1.12 -1.25 13.00
CA VAL A 153 2.14 -0.41 13.62
C VAL A 153 1.97 1.00 13.09
N ASP A 154 1.50 1.90 13.92
CA ASP A 154 1.29 3.30 13.57
C ASP A 154 2.16 4.22 14.44
N GLN A 155 2.10 5.52 14.23
CA GLN A 155 2.88 6.49 14.99
C GLN A 155 2.75 6.30 16.51
N SER A 156 1.61 5.87 17.02
CA SER A 156 1.39 5.70 18.47
C SER A 156 2.11 4.47 19.04
N SER A 157 2.53 3.54 18.19
CA SER A 157 3.28 2.34 18.56
C SER A 157 4.79 2.56 18.53
N VAL A 158 5.27 3.64 17.91
CA VAL A 158 6.70 3.95 17.77
C VAL A 158 7.17 4.70 19.00
N ASN A 159 8.38 4.36 19.49
CA ASN A 159 8.98 5.07 20.60
C ASN A 159 9.18 6.56 20.22
N GLU A 160 8.75 7.47 21.06
CA GLU A 160 8.87 8.91 20.82
C GLU A 160 10.32 9.35 20.55
N ALA A 161 11.30 8.68 21.16
CA ALA A 161 12.72 8.94 20.91
C ALA A 161 13.20 8.57 19.49
N ASP A 162 12.46 7.73 18.78
CA ASP A 162 12.74 7.32 17.41
C ASP A 162 12.03 8.20 16.36
N ILE A 163 11.18 9.13 16.81
CA ILE A 163 10.47 10.08 15.96
C ILE A 163 11.23 11.40 15.95
N HIS A 164 11.96 11.67 14.87
CA HIS A 164 12.78 12.88 14.76
C HIS A 164 11.99 14.09 14.30
N PHE A 165 10.91 13.87 13.55
CA PHE A 165 10.02 14.92 13.10
C PHE A 165 8.59 14.40 12.96
N LYS A 166 7.63 15.21 13.38
CA LYS A 166 6.19 14.96 13.16
C LYS A 166 5.42 16.24 12.93
N ASN A 167 4.32 16.11 12.23
CA ASN A 167 3.35 17.18 12.02
C ASN A 167 1.93 16.69 12.40
N ALA A 168 0.90 17.43 11.99
CA ALA A 168 -0.49 17.05 12.28
C ALA A 168 -0.91 15.71 11.67
N TRP A 169 -0.24 15.25 10.61
CA TRP A 169 -0.57 14.02 9.89
C TRP A 169 0.19 12.81 10.39
N GLY A 170 1.37 13.03 10.93
CA GLY A 170 2.16 11.90 11.41
C GLY A 170 3.65 12.20 11.53
N MET A 171 4.43 11.15 11.75
CA MET A 171 5.89 11.17 11.71
C MET A 171 6.39 11.29 10.26
N ALA A 172 7.59 11.84 10.10
CA ALA A 172 8.23 11.95 8.78
C ALA A 172 8.39 10.57 8.12
N ASP A 173 8.33 10.54 6.79
CA ASP A 173 8.50 9.30 6.03
C ASP A 173 9.85 8.63 6.31
N GLU A 174 10.90 9.40 6.62
CA GLU A 174 12.20 8.85 7.05
C GLU A 174 12.08 8.01 8.33
N ASP A 175 11.29 8.44 9.30
CA ASP A 175 11.07 7.73 10.55
C ASP A 175 10.20 6.49 10.30
N LEU A 176 9.19 6.61 9.44
CA LEU A 176 8.38 5.49 8.97
C LEU A 176 9.24 4.40 8.30
N TYR A 177 10.16 4.80 7.42
CA TYR A 177 11.05 3.83 6.76
C TYR A 177 12.03 3.18 7.74
N ARG A 178 12.56 3.93 8.72
CA ARG A 178 13.42 3.34 9.77
C ARG A 178 12.66 2.29 10.57
N GLU A 179 11.43 2.58 10.98
CA GLU A 179 10.59 1.62 11.69
C GLU A 179 10.27 0.38 10.83
N THR A 180 10.00 0.60 9.55
CA THR A 180 9.79 -0.49 8.60
C THR A 180 11.03 -1.40 8.47
N LEU A 181 12.23 -0.82 8.43
CA LEU A 181 13.46 -1.59 8.38
C LEU A 181 13.67 -2.40 9.67
N LYS A 182 13.39 -1.85 10.85
CA LYS A 182 13.43 -2.61 12.11
C LYS A 182 12.50 -3.83 12.07
N LEU A 183 11.29 -3.67 11.54
CA LEU A 183 10.34 -4.76 11.38
C LEU A 183 10.82 -5.81 10.37
N ALA A 184 11.40 -5.37 9.25
CA ALA A 184 11.97 -6.25 8.26
C ALA A 184 13.13 -7.09 8.83
N ASP A 185 14.06 -6.44 9.53
CA ASP A 185 15.21 -7.09 10.16
C ASP A 185 14.78 -8.10 11.23
N ALA A 186 13.78 -7.74 12.05
CA ALA A 186 13.25 -8.64 13.07
C ALA A 186 12.60 -9.90 12.48
N ASN A 187 11.84 -9.76 11.39
CA ASN A 187 11.25 -10.91 10.68
C ASN A 187 12.33 -11.74 9.97
N TYR A 188 13.28 -11.07 9.33
CA TYR A 188 14.39 -11.75 8.65
C TYR A 188 15.23 -12.58 9.61
N ALA A 189 15.56 -12.05 10.79
CA ALA A 189 16.29 -12.78 11.83
C ALA A 189 15.53 -14.03 12.32
N GLN A 190 14.21 -14.02 12.25
CA GLN A 190 13.35 -15.15 12.60
C GLN A 190 13.09 -16.09 11.41
N GLN A 191 13.65 -15.83 10.23
CA GLN A 191 13.41 -16.54 8.98
C GLN A 191 11.91 -16.61 8.61
N LYS A 192 11.14 -15.59 8.98
CA LYS A 192 9.71 -15.49 8.74
C LYS A 192 9.46 -14.58 7.53
N PRO A 193 8.78 -15.08 6.48
CA PRO A 193 8.41 -14.23 5.36
C PRO A 193 7.44 -13.15 5.83
N PHE A 194 7.53 -11.95 5.24
CA PHE A 194 6.72 -10.81 5.66
C PHE A 194 6.13 -10.05 4.49
N LEU A 195 4.96 -9.45 4.76
CA LEU A 195 4.39 -8.36 4.00
C LEU A 195 4.39 -7.10 4.88
N LEU A 196 5.19 -6.10 4.52
CA LEU A 196 5.14 -4.77 5.14
C LEU A 196 4.45 -3.81 4.16
N GLN A 197 3.21 -3.44 4.47
CA GLN A 197 2.44 -2.47 3.69
C GLN A 197 2.51 -1.11 4.37
N LEU A 198 3.17 -0.15 3.71
CA LEU A 198 3.42 1.18 4.26
C LEU A 198 2.46 2.20 3.70
N MET A 199 2.08 3.18 4.54
CA MET A 199 1.42 4.41 4.12
C MET A 199 2.18 5.62 4.62
N THR A 200 2.68 6.44 3.70
CA THR A 200 3.46 7.64 3.99
C THR A 200 2.57 8.84 4.33
N THR A 201 3.14 9.90 4.92
CA THR A 201 2.41 11.10 5.34
C THR A 201 3.08 12.41 4.92
N SER A 202 4.38 12.43 4.63
CA SER A 202 5.13 13.67 4.41
C SER A 202 4.62 14.49 3.22
N ASN A 203 4.12 13.83 2.17
CA ASN A 203 3.57 14.49 1.00
C ASN A 203 2.08 14.87 1.15
N HIS A 204 1.57 14.92 2.38
CA HIS A 204 0.24 15.46 2.67
C HIS A 204 0.30 16.98 2.93
N ARG A 205 -0.70 17.71 2.45
CA ARG A 205 -0.79 19.16 2.77
C ARG A 205 -0.79 19.38 4.28
N PRO A 206 -0.08 20.36 4.82
CA PRO A 206 0.59 21.52 4.18
C PRO A 206 2.04 21.27 3.71
N TYR A 207 2.46 20.01 3.47
CA TYR A 207 3.79 19.65 2.95
C TYR A 207 4.92 20.10 3.88
N THR A 208 4.81 19.79 5.16
CA THR A 208 5.82 20.14 6.16
C THR A 208 6.77 18.96 6.41
N TYR A 209 8.05 19.25 6.39
CA TYR A 209 9.14 18.29 6.58
C TYR A 209 10.30 18.95 7.33
N PRO A 210 11.29 18.19 7.85
CA PRO A 210 12.41 18.76 8.57
C PRO A 210 13.19 19.76 7.72
N GLU A 211 13.66 20.85 8.35
CA GLU A 211 14.46 21.89 7.68
C GLU A 211 15.71 21.27 7.07
N GLY A 212 16.07 21.73 5.86
CA GLY A 212 17.25 21.27 5.13
C GLY A 212 17.14 19.87 4.50
N ARG A 213 15.96 19.22 4.55
CA ARG A 213 15.74 17.90 3.96
C ARG A 213 15.10 17.92 2.57
N SER A 214 14.69 19.08 2.11
CA SER A 214 14.18 19.29 0.75
C SER A 214 14.75 20.56 0.16
N ASP A 215 15.10 20.54 -1.11
CA ASP A 215 15.55 21.69 -1.88
C ASP A 215 14.38 22.63 -2.22
N ILE A 216 13.15 22.14 -2.15
CA ILE A 216 11.93 22.88 -2.44
C ILE A 216 11.23 23.22 -1.12
N LYS A 217 11.09 24.54 -0.86
CA LYS A 217 10.45 25.00 0.37
C LYS A 217 8.93 24.79 0.30
N SER A 218 8.36 24.28 1.39
CA SER A 218 6.92 24.18 1.58
C SER A 218 6.24 25.54 1.43
N GLY A 219 5.03 25.56 0.84
CA GLY A 219 4.23 26.76 0.69
C GLY A 219 4.47 27.58 -0.59
N ASN A 220 5.38 27.19 -1.45
CA ASN A 220 5.63 27.87 -2.71
C ASN A 220 4.63 27.50 -3.81
N GLY A 221 3.33 27.72 -3.56
CA GLY A 221 2.30 27.56 -4.58
C GLY A 221 1.63 26.19 -4.59
N ARG A 222 0.92 25.91 -5.68
CA ARG A 222 0.08 24.71 -5.86
C ARG A 222 0.88 23.41 -5.93
N ASP A 223 2.13 23.52 -6.32
CA ASP A 223 3.07 22.42 -6.53
C ASP A 223 4.19 22.41 -5.46
N GLY A 224 4.00 23.15 -4.36
CA GLY A 224 4.96 23.27 -3.26
C GLY A 224 5.06 22.04 -2.38
N ALA A 225 5.21 20.92 -3.03
CA ALA A 225 5.60 19.65 -2.40
C ALA A 225 7.04 19.35 -2.74
#